data_329bd7b84ab2d9fae66ff97dc8246210
#
_entry.id   329bd7b84ab2d9fae66ff97dc8246210
#
_cell.length_a   1.000
_cell.length_b   1.000
_cell.length_c   1.000
_cell.angle_alpha   90.00
_cell.angle_beta   90.00
_cell.angle_gamma   90.00
#
_symmetry.space_group_name_H-M   'P 1'
#
loop_
_entity.id
_entity.type
_entity.pdbx_description
1 polymer ?
#
loop_
_entity_poly.entity_id
_entity_poly.type
_entity_poly.pdbx_seq_one_letter_code
_entity_poly.pdbx_strand_id
1 'polypeptide(L)'
;MSQTAEAKSLWFMNGHVTVHLAMAENAGGISITEHLLPTGFGPPYHVHRDEDETFYVLDGEIRCKQADRVLNAKAGEVVHLARGIPHGFKVVSPGGARLLIVSTGGFEAMLRAASMVAASVSLPEPREPTPEMQSRLAQICAENGIELLGPPID
;
A
#
# COMPACT_ATOMS: atom_id res chain seq x y z
N MET A 1 12.27 -6.44 19.58
CA MET A 1 11.32 -6.45 18.45
C MET A 1 11.00 -5.00 18.06
N SER A 2 10.81 -4.74 16.76
CA SER A 2 10.35 -3.43 16.33
C SER A 2 8.94 -3.15 16.90
N GLN A 3 8.68 -1.91 17.33
CA GLN A 3 7.36 -1.51 17.84
C GLN A 3 6.24 -1.72 16.80
N THR A 4 6.59 -1.78 15.52
CA THR A 4 5.64 -2.02 14.42
C THR A 4 5.30 -3.49 14.19
N ALA A 5 6.06 -4.43 14.79
CA ALA A 5 5.90 -5.87 14.50
C ALA A 5 4.50 -6.41 14.87
N GLU A 6 3.91 -5.92 15.94
CA GLU A 6 2.59 -6.35 16.44
C GLU A 6 1.52 -5.25 16.35
N ALA A 7 1.92 -4.04 15.94
CA ALA A 7 0.98 -2.93 15.86
C ALA A 7 -0.11 -3.19 14.81
N LYS A 8 -1.34 -2.83 15.14
CA LYS A 8 -2.50 -2.90 14.24
C LYS A 8 -2.77 -1.57 13.51
N SER A 9 -2.12 -0.48 13.91
CA SER A 9 -2.31 0.87 13.39
C SER A 9 -0.97 1.50 13.06
N LEU A 10 -0.79 1.86 11.80
CA LEU A 10 0.48 2.31 11.25
C LEU A 10 0.30 3.57 10.42
N TRP A 11 1.31 4.43 10.38
CA TRP A 11 1.47 5.47 9.37
C TRP A 11 2.51 5.05 8.35
N PHE A 12 2.05 4.84 7.12
CA PHE A 12 2.85 4.48 5.96
C PHE A 12 2.81 5.59 4.92
N MET A 13 3.98 6.16 4.60
CA MET A 13 4.05 7.35 3.76
C MET A 13 3.13 8.46 4.33
N ASN A 14 2.23 8.99 3.51
CA ASN A 14 1.22 9.97 3.94
C ASN A 14 -0.16 9.36 4.19
N GLY A 15 -0.23 8.05 4.37
CA GLY A 15 -1.45 7.31 4.62
C GLY A 15 -1.49 6.65 6.00
N HIS A 16 -2.69 6.21 6.39
CA HIS A 16 -2.90 5.41 7.60
C HIS A 16 -3.29 3.99 7.20
N VAL A 17 -2.71 3.00 7.88
CA VAL A 17 -2.97 1.56 7.66
C VAL A 17 -3.47 0.93 8.94
N THR A 18 -4.60 0.22 8.84
CA THR A 18 -5.07 -0.70 9.88
C THR A 18 -4.83 -2.14 9.44
N VAL A 19 -4.11 -2.91 10.24
CA VAL A 19 -3.93 -4.35 9.98
C VAL A 19 -5.10 -5.11 10.61
N HIS A 20 -6.03 -5.57 9.79
CA HIS A 20 -7.19 -6.35 10.23
C HIS A 20 -6.85 -7.82 10.46
N LEU A 21 -6.04 -8.41 9.57
CA LEU A 21 -5.56 -9.78 9.66
C LEU A 21 -4.09 -9.81 9.25
N ALA A 22 -3.24 -10.26 10.16
CA ALA A 22 -1.82 -10.47 9.86
C ALA A 22 -1.59 -11.87 9.29
N MET A 23 -0.58 -12.02 8.44
CA MET A 23 -0.21 -13.32 7.87
C MET A 23 0.07 -14.38 8.92
N ALA A 24 0.69 -13.98 10.04
CA ALA A 24 1.00 -14.88 11.16
C ALA A 24 -0.26 -15.39 11.91
N GLU A 25 -1.40 -14.75 11.71
CA GLU A 25 -2.67 -15.11 12.37
C GLU A 25 -3.48 -16.18 11.61
N ASN A 26 -3.04 -16.58 10.42
CA ASN A 26 -3.78 -17.53 9.60
C ASN A 26 -2.87 -18.47 8.80
N ALA A 27 -3.38 -19.66 8.51
CA ALA A 27 -2.66 -20.69 7.74
C ALA A 27 -2.68 -20.41 6.22
N GLY A 28 -3.55 -19.55 5.75
CA GLY A 28 -3.68 -19.20 4.33
C GLY A 28 -2.58 -18.28 3.81
N GLY A 29 -1.78 -17.69 4.69
CA GLY A 29 -0.68 -16.79 4.31
C GLY A 29 -1.16 -15.50 3.67
N ILE A 30 -2.33 -15.00 4.06
CA ILE A 30 -2.85 -13.72 3.58
C ILE A 30 -2.76 -12.64 4.66
N SER A 31 -2.66 -11.39 4.23
CA SER A 31 -2.89 -10.24 5.08
C SER A 31 -4.08 -9.41 4.57
N ILE A 32 -4.80 -8.79 5.49
CA ILE A 32 -5.90 -7.87 5.18
C ILE A 32 -5.60 -6.55 5.87
N THR A 33 -5.37 -5.52 5.07
CA THR A 33 -5.06 -4.18 5.55
C THR A 33 -6.05 -3.16 5.00
N GLU A 34 -6.45 -2.21 5.82
CA GLU A 34 -7.29 -1.09 5.40
C GLU A 34 -6.45 0.18 5.34
N HIS A 35 -6.49 0.86 4.21
CA HIS A 35 -5.71 2.05 3.93
C HIS A 35 -6.61 3.28 3.83
N LEU A 36 -6.37 4.26 4.67
CA LEU A 36 -6.92 5.61 4.56
C LEU A 36 -5.88 6.48 3.87
N LEU A 37 -6.22 7.03 2.72
CA LEU A 37 -5.28 7.70 1.82
C LEU A 37 -5.77 9.11 1.45
N PRO A 38 -4.90 10.12 1.49
CA PRO A 38 -5.26 11.46 1.05
C PRO A 38 -5.40 11.53 -0.47
N THR A 39 -6.10 12.54 -0.96
CA THR A 39 -6.15 12.83 -2.40
C THR A 39 -4.75 13.02 -2.96
N GLY A 40 -4.52 12.53 -4.16
CA GLY A 40 -3.20 12.57 -4.82
C GLY A 40 -2.19 11.53 -4.33
N PHE A 41 -2.53 10.74 -3.29
CA PHE A 41 -1.64 9.67 -2.84
C PHE A 41 -1.40 8.66 -3.96
N GLY A 42 -0.14 8.27 -4.14
CA GLY A 42 0.27 7.20 -5.03
C GLY A 42 1.65 6.70 -4.63
N PRO A 43 1.85 5.39 -4.51
CA PRO A 43 3.17 4.82 -4.31
C PRO A 43 4.00 4.94 -5.59
N PRO A 44 5.33 4.80 -5.52
CA PRO A 44 6.16 4.62 -6.70
C PRO A 44 5.64 3.47 -7.57
N TYR A 45 5.77 3.59 -8.90
CA TYR A 45 5.46 2.50 -9.83
C TYR A 45 6.35 1.29 -9.52
N HIS A 46 5.77 0.10 -9.35
CA HIS A 46 6.48 -1.05 -8.82
C HIS A 46 5.92 -2.38 -9.31
N VAL A 47 6.62 -3.46 -8.97
CA VAL A 47 6.18 -4.84 -9.22
C VAL A 47 6.37 -5.69 -7.97
N HIS A 48 5.37 -6.49 -7.62
CA HIS A 48 5.47 -7.55 -6.62
C HIS A 48 5.86 -8.85 -7.32
N ARG A 49 6.99 -9.43 -6.95
CA ARG A 49 7.50 -10.64 -7.64
C ARG A 49 6.80 -11.91 -7.19
N ASP A 50 6.44 -11.99 -5.91
CA ASP A 50 6.04 -13.23 -5.27
C ASP A 50 4.62 -13.20 -4.69
N GLU A 51 3.89 -12.08 -4.90
CA GLU A 51 2.58 -11.90 -4.27
C GLU A 51 1.55 -11.28 -5.20
N ASP A 52 0.31 -11.68 -4.97
CA ASP A 52 -0.87 -11.03 -5.55
C ASP A 52 -1.40 -9.99 -4.57
N GLU A 53 -1.93 -8.91 -5.10
CA GLU A 53 -2.63 -7.86 -4.37
C GLU A 53 -4.02 -7.65 -4.93
N THR A 54 -5.01 -7.59 -4.06
CA THR A 54 -6.38 -7.29 -4.47
C THR A 54 -6.92 -6.13 -3.66
N PHE A 55 -7.35 -5.07 -4.34
CA PHE A 55 -7.95 -3.90 -3.74
C PHE A 55 -9.47 -3.99 -3.82
N TYR A 56 -10.14 -3.75 -2.71
CA TYR A 56 -11.55 -3.42 -2.66
C TYR A 56 -11.69 -1.95 -2.26
N VAL A 57 -12.28 -1.13 -3.11
CA VAL A 57 -12.48 0.29 -2.81
C VAL A 57 -13.67 0.42 -1.86
N LEU A 58 -13.42 0.87 -0.64
CA LEU A 58 -14.45 1.10 0.37
C LEU A 58 -15.09 2.48 0.23
N ASP A 59 -14.28 3.48 -0.12
CA ASP A 59 -14.72 4.87 -0.30
C ASP A 59 -13.77 5.60 -1.25
N GLY A 60 -14.29 6.57 -2.01
CA GLY A 60 -13.53 7.36 -2.96
C GLY A 60 -13.30 6.66 -4.30
N GLU A 61 -12.28 7.11 -5.00
CA GLU A 61 -11.92 6.63 -6.35
C GLU A 61 -10.40 6.61 -6.51
N ILE A 62 -9.90 5.56 -7.14
CA ILE A 62 -8.50 5.41 -7.53
C ILE A 62 -8.38 5.21 -9.04
N ARG A 63 -7.29 5.74 -9.60
CA ARG A 63 -6.81 5.37 -10.93
C ARG A 63 -5.69 4.34 -10.75
N CYS A 64 -5.78 3.21 -11.48
CA CYS A 64 -4.75 2.18 -11.49
C CYS A 64 -4.13 2.08 -12.87
N LYS A 65 -2.82 1.89 -12.92
CA LYS A 65 -2.09 1.48 -14.11
C LYS A 65 -1.47 0.12 -13.86
N GLN A 66 -1.76 -0.84 -14.72
CA GLN A 66 -1.21 -2.19 -14.69
C GLN A 66 -0.66 -2.51 -16.08
N ALA A 67 0.66 -2.58 -16.22
CA ALA A 67 1.35 -2.59 -17.52
C ALA A 67 0.84 -1.41 -18.40
N ASP A 68 0.29 -1.69 -19.57
CA ASP A 68 -0.23 -0.67 -20.48
C ASP A 68 -1.71 -0.32 -20.25
N ARG A 69 -2.34 -1.01 -19.30
CA ARG A 69 -3.77 -0.83 -19.02
C ARG A 69 -3.98 0.19 -17.91
N VAL A 70 -4.84 1.16 -18.16
CA VAL A 70 -5.31 2.13 -17.16
C VAL A 70 -6.79 1.91 -16.91
N LEU A 71 -7.18 1.90 -15.63
CA LEU A 71 -8.57 1.80 -15.20
C LEU A 71 -8.82 2.67 -13.97
N ASN A 72 -10.04 3.10 -13.79
CA ASN A 72 -10.50 3.73 -12.56
C ASN A 72 -11.39 2.75 -11.79
N ALA A 73 -11.29 2.77 -10.47
CA ALA A 73 -12.14 1.99 -9.59
C ALA A 73 -12.73 2.88 -8.49
N LYS A 74 -14.02 2.71 -8.25
CA LYS A 74 -14.83 3.46 -7.27
C LYS A 74 -15.26 2.56 -6.13
N ALA A 75 -15.85 3.17 -5.10
CA ALA A 75 -16.43 2.45 -3.98
C ALA A 75 -17.31 1.26 -4.44
N GLY A 76 -17.06 0.09 -3.88
CA GLY A 76 -17.71 -1.18 -4.23
C GLY A 76 -17.02 -1.98 -5.34
N GLU A 77 -15.97 -1.46 -5.96
CA GLU A 77 -15.26 -2.13 -7.05
C GLU A 77 -13.96 -2.78 -6.58
N VAL A 78 -13.56 -3.84 -7.28
CA VAL A 78 -12.35 -4.63 -7.01
C VAL A 78 -11.34 -4.43 -8.12
N VAL A 79 -10.06 -4.28 -7.74
CA VAL A 79 -8.92 -4.31 -8.66
C VAL A 79 -7.98 -5.43 -8.22
N HIS A 80 -7.73 -6.39 -9.11
CA HIS A 80 -6.77 -7.44 -8.87
C HIS A 80 -5.44 -7.14 -9.57
N LEU A 81 -4.37 -7.11 -8.79
CA LEU A 81 -3.01 -6.85 -9.26
C LEU A 81 -2.20 -8.13 -9.13
N ALA A 82 -2.05 -8.84 -10.24
CA ALA A 82 -1.35 -10.12 -10.26
C ALA A 82 0.16 -9.94 -10.07
N ARG A 83 0.77 -10.91 -9.41
CA ARG A 83 2.24 -10.96 -9.24
C ARG A 83 2.97 -10.86 -10.58
N GLY A 84 4.13 -10.24 -10.56
CA GLY A 84 5.00 -10.11 -11.73
C GLY A 84 4.55 -9.09 -12.76
N ILE A 85 3.42 -8.41 -12.56
CA ILE A 85 2.93 -7.36 -13.47
C ILE A 85 3.16 -5.99 -12.82
N PRO A 86 3.96 -5.10 -13.45
CA PRO A 86 4.18 -3.75 -12.95
C PRO A 86 2.88 -2.96 -12.82
N HIS A 87 2.74 -2.24 -11.71
CA HIS A 87 1.56 -1.43 -11.45
C HIS A 87 1.83 -0.24 -10.53
N GLY A 88 0.86 0.65 -10.50
CA GLY A 88 0.75 1.74 -9.56
C GLY A 88 -0.69 2.22 -9.50
N PHE A 89 -0.99 3.04 -8.52
CA PHE A 89 -2.30 3.69 -8.42
C PHE A 89 -2.17 5.12 -7.90
N LYS A 90 -3.21 5.89 -8.09
CA LYS A 90 -3.33 7.26 -7.56
C LYS A 90 -4.75 7.48 -7.05
N VAL A 91 -4.88 8.09 -5.88
CA VAL A 91 -6.17 8.55 -5.36
C VAL A 91 -6.59 9.80 -6.12
N VAL A 92 -7.71 9.73 -6.83
CA VAL A 92 -8.20 10.82 -7.68
C VAL A 92 -9.42 11.54 -7.10
N SER A 93 -10.10 10.95 -6.12
CA SER A 93 -11.22 11.61 -5.44
C SER A 93 -10.76 12.76 -4.52
N PRO A 94 -11.48 13.90 -4.50
CA PRO A 94 -11.07 15.09 -3.73
C PRO A 94 -11.01 14.87 -2.21
N GLY A 95 -11.82 13.96 -1.69
CA GLY A 95 -11.88 13.61 -0.26
C GLY A 95 -10.93 12.50 0.17
N GLY A 96 -10.03 12.05 -0.71
CA GLY A 96 -9.20 10.89 -0.45
C GLY A 96 -9.91 9.58 -0.78
N ALA A 97 -9.34 8.47 -0.37
CA ALA A 97 -9.92 7.15 -0.57
C ALA A 97 -9.68 6.23 0.61
N ARG A 98 -10.49 5.20 0.74
CA ARG A 98 -10.32 4.13 1.69
C ARG A 98 -10.36 2.80 0.95
N LEU A 99 -9.30 2.02 1.09
CA LEU A 99 -9.12 0.75 0.41
C LEU A 99 -8.98 -0.38 1.41
N LEU A 100 -9.58 -1.53 1.12
CA LEU A 100 -9.21 -2.78 1.74
C LEU A 100 -8.26 -3.51 0.79
N ILE A 101 -7.08 -3.91 1.28
CA ILE A 101 -6.08 -4.62 0.50
C ILE A 101 -5.91 -6.02 1.07
N VAL A 102 -6.13 -7.03 0.22
CA VAL A 102 -5.82 -8.42 0.51
C VAL A 102 -4.58 -8.80 -0.26
N SER A 103 -3.55 -9.25 0.43
CA SER A 103 -2.29 -9.62 -0.20
C SER A 103 -1.71 -10.91 0.37
N THR A 104 -0.85 -11.54 -0.42
CA THR A 104 0.00 -12.65 -0.02
C THR A 104 1.44 -12.15 0.09
N GLY A 105 2.38 -12.98 0.52
CA GLY A 105 3.81 -12.66 0.46
C GLY A 105 4.29 -11.53 1.36
N GLY A 106 5.21 -10.71 0.87
CA GLY A 106 5.99 -9.76 1.67
C GLY A 106 5.35 -8.41 1.95
N PHE A 107 4.15 -8.13 1.45
CA PHE A 107 3.54 -6.80 1.55
C PHE A 107 3.36 -6.31 2.98
N GLU A 108 2.81 -7.13 3.86
CA GLU A 108 2.64 -6.76 5.28
C GLU A 108 3.98 -6.51 5.96
N ALA A 109 4.99 -7.35 5.71
CA ALA A 109 6.32 -7.18 6.28
C ALA A 109 6.96 -5.87 5.79
N MET A 110 6.80 -5.53 4.53
CA MET A 110 7.23 -4.24 3.97
C MET A 110 6.53 -3.07 4.65
N LEU A 111 5.20 -3.11 4.77
CA LEU A 111 4.42 -2.07 5.46
C LEU A 111 4.96 -1.84 6.88
N ARG A 112 5.15 -2.90 7.65
CA ARG A 112 5.65 -2.81 9.02
C ARG A 112 7.07 -2.23 9.10
N ALA A 113 7.95 -2.64 8.19
CA ALA A 113 9.33 -2.15 8.16
C ALA A 113 9.44 -0.68 7.73
N ALA A 114 8.55 -0.22 6.84
CA ALA A 114 8.56 1.13 6.28
C ALA A 114 7.65 2.12 7.03
N SER A 115 6.91 1.67 8.03
CA SER A 115 5.92 2.48 8.76
C SER A 115 6.40 2.89 10.15
N MET A 116 5.66 3.83 10.72
CA MET A 116 5.69 4.17 12.14
C MET A 116 4.38 3.73 12.80
N VAL A 117 4.41 3.43 14.10
CA VAL A 117 3.17 3.20 14.87
C VAL A 117 2.36 4.48 14.87
N ALA A 118 1.09 4.38 14.47
CA ALA A 118 0.20 5.53 14.41
C ALA A 118 -0.29 5.90 15.81
N ALA A 119 -0.30 7.20 16.12
CA ALA A 119 -0.84 7.72 17.36
C ALA A 119 -2.38 7.72 17.39
N SER A 120 -3.01 7.68 16.20
CA SER A 120 -4.47 7.67 16.04
C SER A 120 -4.84 7.09 14.68
N VAL A 121 -6.12 6.70 14.52
CA VAL A 121 -6.69 6.26 13.25
C VAL A 121 -7.04 7.50 12.42
N SER A 122 -6.02 8.16 11.90
CA SER A 122 -6.12 9.38 11.10
C SER A 122 -4.91 9.52 10.18
N LEU A 123 -5.00 10.37 9.17
CA LEU A 123 -3.86 10.70 8.33
C LEU A 123 -2.73 11.34 9.15
N PRO A 124 -1.46 11.01 8.87
CA PRO A 124 -0.33 11.72 9.46
C PRO A 124 -0.22 13.15 8.90
N GLU A 125 0.60 13.95 9.55
CA GLU A 125 1.02 15.23 8.94
C GLU A 125 1.72 14.97 7.60
N PRO A 126 1.30 15.64 6.52
CA PRO A 126 1.89 15.45 5.19
C PRO A 126 3.39 15.76 5.20
N ARG A 127 4.16 14.91 4.54
CA ARG A 127 5.61 15.08 4.38
C ARG A 127 6.02 14.83 2.93
N GLU A 128 6.89 15.70 2.43
CA GLU A 128 7.58 15.42 1.18
C GLU A 128 8.68 14.38 1.43
N PRO A 129 8.79 13.35 0.58
CA PRO A 129 9.81 12.33 0.75
C PRO A 129 11.20 12.90 0.47
N THR A 130 12.14 12.71 1.42
CA THR A 130 13.56 13.04 1.20
C THR A 130 14.24 11.94 0.38
N PRO A 131 15.41 12.23 -0.24
CA PRO A 131 16.20 11.19 -0.92
C PRO A 131 16.54 10.00 -0.03
N GLU A 132 16.83 10.23 1.24
CA GLU A 132 17.11 9.17 2.22
C GLU A 132 15.88 8.30 2.48
N MET A 133 14.71 8.92 2.62
CA MET A 133 13.44 8.18 2.79
C MET A 133 13.13 7.33 1.55
N GLN A 134 13.35 7.88 0.36
CA GLN A 134 13.15 7.15 -0.91
C GLN A 134 14.10 5.95 -1.04
N SER A 135 15.39 6.14 -0.74
CA SER A 135 16.39 5.07 -0.75
C SER A 135 16.06 3.97 0.26
N ARG A 136 15.64 4.35 1.46
CA ARG A 136 15.24 3.40 2.50
C ARG A 136 14.01 2.60 2.08
N LEU A 137 13.00 3.25 1.52
CA LEU A 137 11.81 2.57 1.02
C LEU A 137 12.17 1.57 -0.07
N ALA A 138 13.02 1.95 -1.03
CA ALA A 138 13.47 1.07 -2.11
C ALA A 138 14.19 -0.17 -1.56
N GLN A 139 15.05 -0.01 -0.56
CA GLN A 139 15.75 -1.11 0.09
C GLN A 139 14.76 -2.05 0.79
N ILE A 140 13.86 -1.52 1.62
CA ILE A 140 12.85 -2.32 2.33
C ILE A 140 11.96 -3.08 1.35
N CYS A 141 11.53 -2.43 0.27
CA CYS A 141 10.75 -3.07 -0.80
C CYS A 141 11.52 -4.24 -1.42
N ALA A 142 12.78 -4.03 -1.81
CA ALA A 142 13.62 -5.07 -2.40
C ALA A 142 13.81 -6.28 -1.48
N GLU A 143 13.99 -6.05 -0.17
CA GLU A 143 14.10 -7.11 0.84
C GLU A 143 12.79 -7.92 1.00
N ASN A 144 11.66 -7.40 0.53
CA ASN A 144 10.35 -8.02 0.62
C ASN A 144 9.75 -8.40 -0.76
N GLY A 145 10.58 -8.58 -1.78
CA GLY A 145 10.14 -9.03 -3.10
C GLY A 145 9.40 -7.97 -3.94
N ILE A 146 9.55 -6.69 -3.59
CA ILE A 146 8.93 -5.57 -4.29
C ILE A 146 10.03 -4.72 -4.93
N GLU A 147 9.96 -4.51 -6.22
CA GLU A 147 10.93 -3.68 -6.96
C GLU A 147 10.28 -2.37 -7.39
N LEU A 148 10.88 -1.25 -7.00
CA LEU A 148 10.46 0.07 -7.44
C LEU A 148 11.01 0.33 -8.86
N LEU A 149 10.13 0.73 -9.79
CA LEU A 149 10.44 0.87 -11.21
C LEU A 149 10.45 2.32 -11.70
N GLY A 150 9.88 3.23 -10.93
CA GLY A 150 9.77 4.63 -11.32
C GLY A 150 8.93 5.46 -10.36
N PRO A 151 8.68 6.73 -10.70
CA PRO A 151 7.86 7.62 -9.88
C PRO A 151 6.40 7.14 -9.81
N PRO A 152 5.59 7.70 -8.91
CA PRO A 152 4.15 7.51 -8.93
C PRO A 152 3.54 7.83 -10.30
N ILE A 153 2.42 7.19 -10.62
CA ILE A 153 1.67 7.48 -11.86
C ILE A 153 0.97 8.84 -11.81
N ASP A 154 0.68 9.41 -12.97
CA ASP A 154 -0.04 10.69 -13.14
C ASP A 154 -1.55 10.56 -12.84
#